data_f129b8162435757868012356f852aad3
#
_entry.id   f129b8162435757868012356f852aad3
#
_cell.length_a   1.000
_cell.length_b   1.000
_cell.length_c   1.000
_cell.angle_alpha   90.00
_cell.angle_beta   90.00
_cell.angle_gamma   90.00
#
_symmetry.space_group_name_H-M   'P 1'
#
loop_
_entity.id
_entity.type
_entity.pdbx_description
1 polymer ?
#
loop_
_entity_poly.entity_id
_entity_poly.type
_entity_poly.pdbx_seq_one_letter_code
_entity_poly.pdbx_strand_id
1 'polypeptide(L)'
;MSAITVVAEDLELESPTVVEGLPGLGLVGKIATDHVIETFDMTYYAGFDCEGLPRIAVYEGDDRTLRPPVRLYADEEHDLVALSSDVPVSAEAAPEFANCVTRWMQDHDATPLFLSGLPHQKQEGQV
;
A
#
# COMPACT_ATOMS: atom_id res chain seq x y z
N MET A 1 3.57 2.47 19.24
CA MET A 1 3.56 3.78 18.58
C MET A 1 3.72 3.62 17.09
N SER A 2 2.95 4.35 16.34
CA SER A 2 2.93 4.23 14.88
C SER A 2 3.57 5.45 14.23
N ALA A 3 4.37 5.21 13.20
CA ALA A 3 5.09 6.27 12.50
C ALA A 3 5.10 6.01 11.00
N ILE A 4 5.10 7.09 10.23
CA ILE A 4 5.31 7.05 8.80
C ILE A 4 6.61 7.80 8.53
N THR A 5 7.57 7.12 7.92
CA THR A 5 8.86 7.72 7.58
C THR A 5 8.87 8.06 6.10
N VAL A 6 8.79 9.36 5.79
CA VAL A 6 8.83 9.84 4.42
C VAL A 6 10.28 9.90 3.95
N VAL A 7 10.58 9.26 2.82
CA VAL A 7 11.92 9.23 2.24
C VAL A 7 12.05 10.10 0.99
N ALA A 8 10.95 10.37 0.30
CA ALA A 8 10.93 11.25 -0.88
C ALA A 8 10.24 12.57 -0.53
N GLU A 9 10.89 13.36 0.32
CA GLU A 9 10.33 14.60 0.86
C GLU A 9 10.14 15.70 -0.20
N ASP A 10 10.81 15.59 -1.32
CA ASP A 10 10.70 16.54 -2.42
C ASP A 10 9.49 16.30 -3.33
N LEU A 11 8.78 15.19 -3.16
CA LEU A 11 7.55 14.92 -3.89
C LEU A 11 6.40 15.75 -3.32
N GLU A 12 5.67 16.41 -4.20
CA GLU A 12 4.49 17.18 -3.82
C GLU A 12 3.23 16.45 -4.26
N LEU A 13 2.39 16.14 -3.28
CA LEU A 13 1.08 15.53 -3.49
C LEU A 13 0.03 16.53 -3.05
N GLU A 14 -0.98 16.76 -3.89
CA GLU A 14 -2.06 17.71 -3.56
C GLU A 14 -3.18 17.01 -2.81
N SER A 15 -4.03 16.29 -3.52
CA SER A 15 -5.11 15.50 -2.94
C SER A 15 -5.08 14.12 -3.61
N PRO A 16 -4.08 13.29 -3.27
CA PRO A 16 -3.81 12.09 -4.05
C PRO A 16 -4.91 11.05 -3.95
N THR A 17 -5.03 10.25 -5.01
CA THR A 17 -5.79 9.01 -4.96
C THR A 17 -4.87 7.93 -4.44
N VAL A 18 -5.29 7.19 -3.42
CA VAL A 18 -4.52 6.11 -2.83
C VAL A 18 -5.11 4.77 -3.23
N VAL A 19 -4.34 3.98 -3.96
CA VAL A 19 -4.74 2.62 -4.32
C VAL A 19 -4.22 1.69 -3.22
N GLU A 20 -5.10 0.96 -2.57
CA GLU A 20 -4.74 0.02 -1.51
C GLU A 20 -5.04 -1.40 -1.95
N GLY A 21 -3.99 -2.22 -2.05
CA GLY A 21 -4.13 -3.64 -2.34
C GLY A 21 -3.25 -4.45 -1.40
N LEU A 22 -3.78 -4.78 -0.24
CA LEU A 22 -3.08 -5.61 0.73
C LEU A 22 -3.21 -7.09 0.36
N PRO A 23 -2.25 -7.94 0.81
CA PRO A 23 -2.36 -9.37 0.60
C PRO A 23 -3.67 -9.91 1.18
N GLY A 24 -4.44 -10.58 0.36
CA GLY A 24 -5.73 -11.13 0.75
C GLY A 24 -6.12 -12.26 -0.19
N LEU A 25 -7.41 -12.49 -0.36
CA LEU A 25 -7.93 -13.59 -1.15
C LEU A 25 -7.40 -13.53 -2.59
N GLY A 26 -6.69 -14.58 -2.99
CA GLY A 26 -6.10 -14.69 -4.35
C GLY A 26 -5.02 -13.68 -4.64
N LEU A 27 -4.61 -12.88 -3.67
CA LEU A 27 -3.63 -11.79 -3.83
C LEU A 27 -4.03 -10.77 -4.90
N VAL A 28 -5.31 -10.67 -5.21
CA VAL A 28 -5.80 -9.81 -6.31
C VAL A 28 -5.42 -8.35 -6.09
N GLY A 29 -5.67 -7.84 -4.88
CA GLY A 29 -5.34 -6.45 -4.54
C GLY A 29 -3.84 -6.19 -4.62
N LYS A 30 -3.03 -7.09 -4.07
CA LYS A 30 -1.58 -6.95 -4.10
C LYS A 30 -1.02 -6.97 -5.52
N ILE A 31 -1.48 -7.92 -6.33
CA ILE A 31 -1.03 -8.05 -7.72
C ILE A 31 -1.39 -6.80 -8.52
N ALA A 32 -2.63 -6.31 -8.37
CA ALA A 32 -3.09 -5.12 -9.07
C ALA A 32 -2.29 -3.88 -8.64
N THR A 33 -2.04 -3.72 -7.34
CA THR A 33 -1.28 -2.58 -6.81
C THR A 33 0.17 -2.62 -7.29
N ASP A 34 0.82 -3.79 -7.25
CA ASP A 34 2.18 -3.94 -7.74
C ASP A 34 2.27 -3.62 -9.24
N HIS A 35 1.25 -3.98 -10.00
CA HIS A 35 1.18 -3.66 -11.42
C HIS A 35 1.06 -2.14 -11.65
N VAL A 36 0.27 -1.46 -10.85
CA VAL A 36 0.14 0.01 -10.92
C VAL A 36 1.48 0.68 -10.62
N ILE A 37 2.17 0.23 -9.58
CA ILE A 37 3.49 0.76 -9.21
C ILE A 37 4.47 0.62 -10.37
N GLU A 38 4.50 -0.53 -11.00
CA GLU A 38 5.39 -0.81 -12.12
C GLU A 38 5.01 -0.01 -13.37
N THR A 39 3.72 0.04 -13.69
CA THR A 39 3.20 0.71 -14.89
C THR A 39 3.48 2.22 -14.87
N PHE A 40 3.31 2.85 -13.73
CA PHE A 40 3.54 4.29 -13.56
C PHE A 40 4.96 4.64 -13.12
N ASP A 41 5.82 3.63 -12.98
CA ASP A 41 7.20 3.81 -12.49
C ASP A 41 7.23 4.65 -11.21
N MET A 42 6.41 4.25 -10.23
CA MET A 42 6.21 5.02 -9.01
C MET A 42 7.44 4.99 -8.12
N THR A 43 7.67 6.11 -7.46
CA THR A 43 8.82 6.30 -6.57
C THR A 43 8.47 5.83 -5.16
N TYR A 44 9.39 5.12 -4.51
CA TYR A 44 9.25 4.79 -3.10
C TYR A 44 9.18 6.09 -2.29
N TYR A 45 8.03 6.31 -1.66
CA TYR A 45 7.72 7.58 -1.01
C TYR A 45 7.87 7.50 0.52
N ALA A 46 7.31 6.47 1.14
CA ALA A 46 7.28 6.37 2.59
C ALA A 46 7.13 4.93 3.06
N GLY A 47 7.64 4.65 4.25
CA GLY A 47 7.44 3.37 4.93
C GLY A 47 6.55 3.53 6.15
N PHE A 48 5.77 2.50 6.47
CA PHE A 48 4.96 2.43 7.69
C PHE A 48 5.66 1.60 8.74
N ASP A 49 5.75 2.15 9.95
CA ASP A 49 6.14 1.44 11.15
C ASP A 49 4.99 1.57 12.16
N CYS A 50 3.99 0.73 11.99
CA CYS A 50 2.82 0.73 12.85
C CYS A 50 2.90 -0.43 13.84
N GLU A 51 2.44 -0.19 15.07
CA GLU A 51 2.43 -1.21 16.10
C GLU A 51 1.62 -2.43 15.64
N GLY A 52 2.15 -3.61 15.86
CA GLY A 52 1.54 -4.86 15.44
C GLY A 52 1.94 -5.35 14.05
N LEU A 53 2.60 -4.52 13.24
CA LEU A 53 3.13 -4.95 11.97
C LEU A 53 4.43 -5.74 12.17
N PRO A 54 4.70 -6.74 11.32
CA PRO A 54 5.97 -7.46 11.39
C PRO A 54 7.17 -6.53 11.21
N ARG A 55 8.17 -6.68 12.05
CA ARG A 55 9.42 -5.89 11.98
C ARG A 55 10.45 -6.62 11.14
N ILE A 56 10.10 -6.87 9.88
CA ILE A 56 11.01 -7.46 8.92
C ILE A 56 11.40 -6.40 7.89
N ALA A 57 12.55 -6.60 7.27
CA ALA A 57 13.01 -5.73 6.20
C ALA A 57 13.10 -6.57 4.93
N VAL A 58 12.82 -5.95 3.81
CA VAL A 58 12.87 -6.62 2.51
C VAL A 58 13.80 -5.87 1.56
N TYR A 59 14.44 -6.64 0.67
CA TYR A 59 15.13 -6.07 -0.47
C TYR A 59 14.18 -6.07 -1.66
N GLU A 60 14.21 -5.02 -2.44
CA GLU A 60 13.35 -4.92 -3.62
C GLU A 60 14.24 -4.85 -4.88
N GLY A 61 14.06 -5.84 -5.76
CA GLY A 61 14.83 -5.94 -6.99
C GLY A 61 16.34 -5.98 -6.74
N ASP A 62 17.08 -5.18 -7.49
CA ASP A 62 18.54 -5.06 -7.35
C ASP A 62 18.96 -4.02 -6.31
N ASP A 63 17.99 -3.34 -5.69
CA ASP A 63 18.25 -2.35 -4.67
C ASP A 63 18.63 -3.05 -3.36
N ARG A 64 19.79 -2.66 -2.81
CA ARG A 64 20.29 -3.22 -1.55
C ARG A 64 19.79 -2.47 -0.32
N THR A 65 18.96 -1.45 -0.52
CA THR A 65 18.37 -0.72 0.59
C THR A 65 17.28 -1.56 1.22
N LEU A 66 17.37 -1.77 2.53
CA LEU A 66 16.32 -2.46 3.27
C LEU A 66 15.11 -1.55 3.43
N ARG A 67 13.93 -2.10 3.16
CA ARG A 67 12.66 -1.37 3.26
C ARG A 67 11.71 -2.10 4.19
N PRO A 68 10.81 -1.37 4.87
CA PRO A 68 9.77 -2.04 5.66
C PRO A 68 8.81 -2.79 4.74
N PRO A 69 8.07 -3.78 5.27
CA PRO A 69 7.17 -4.57 4.45
C PRO A 69 5.94 -3.78 3.96
N VAL A 70 5.54 -2.73 4.66
CA VAL A 70 4.41 -1.88 4.26
C VAL A 70 4.94 -0.54 3.81
N ARG A 71 4.62 -0.18 2.57
CA ARG A 71 5.22 0.99 1.91
C ARG A 71 4.19 1.76 1.12
N LEU A 72 4.48 3.06 0.95
CA LEU A 72 3.79 3.93 -0.01
C LEU A 72 4.71 4.24 -1.18
N TYR A 73 4.18 4.13 -2.37
CA TYR A 73 4.80 4.60 -3.60
C TYR A 73 3.98 5.75 -4.16
N ALA A 74 4.61 6.68 -4.81
CA ALA A 74 3.94 7.88 -5.29
C ALA A 74 4.31 8.23 -6.73
N ASP A 75 3.34 8.76 -7.45
CA ASP A 75 3.51 9.36 -8.76
C ASP A 75 2.98 10.79 -8.68
N GLU A 76 3.89 11.75 -8.67
CA GLU A 76 3.57 13.16 -8.53
C GLU A 76 2.78 13.69 -9.73
N GLU A 77 3.14 13.23 -10.93
CA GLU A 77 2.49 13.67 -12.16
C GLU A 77 0.99 13.38 -12.17
N HIS A 78 0.59 12.20 -11.68
CA HIS A 78 -0.80 11.78 -11.64
C HIS A 78 -1.46 11.97 -10.29
N ASP A 79 -0.74 12.53 -9.32
CA ASP A 79 -1.21 12.67 -7.93
C ASP A 79 -1.77 11.35 -7.39
N LEU A 80 -0.99 10.29 -7.55
CA LEU A 80 -1.37 8.92 -7.28
C LEU A 80 -0.41 8.31 -6.27
N VAL A 81 -0.97 7.60 -5.29
CA VAL A 81 -0.21 6.88 -4.28
C VAL A 81 -0.67 5.44 -4.26
N ALA A 82 0.27 4.52 -4.09
CA ALA A 82 -0.03 3.10 -3.94
C ALA A 82 0.45 2.62 -2.58
N LEU A 83 -0.44 1.99 -1.82
CA LEU A 83 -0.11 1.33 -0.56
C LEU A 83 0.14 -0.14 -0.85
N SER A 84 1.37 -0.57 -0.64
CA SER A 84 1.80 -1.93 -0.91
C SER A 84 2.30 -2.61 0.36
N SER A 85 2.00 -3.89 0.50
CA SER A 85 2.51 -4.70 1.61
C SER A 85 2.94 -6.07 1.11
N ASP A 86 4.09 -6.54 1.57
CA ASP A 86 4.57 -7.89 1.30
C ASP A 86 4.04 -8.91 2.30
N VAL A 87 3.38 -8.44 3.36
CA VAL A 87 2.84 -9.30 4.41
C VAL A 87 1.38 -8.96 4.67
N PRO A 88 0.56 -9.94 5.05
CA PRO A 88 -0.81 -9.65 5.46
C PRO A 88 -0.81 -8.93 6.82
N VAL A 89 -1.81 -8.09 7.01
CA VAL A 89 -2.03 -7.43 8.30
C VAL A 89 -2.93 -8.33 9.14
N SER A 90 -2.45 -8.70 10.33
CA SER A 90 -3.22 -9.56 11.22
C SER A 90 -4.47 -8.85 11.74
N ALA A 91 -5.47 -9.63 12.18
CA ALA A 91 -6.67 -9.08 12.77
C ALA A 91 -6.37 -8.24 14.01
N GLU A 92 -5.35 -8.60 14.77
CA GLU A 92 -4.93 -7.84 15.96
C GLU A 92 -4.32 -6.48 15.61
N ALA A 93 -3.56 -6.44 14.52
CA ALA A 93 -2.89 -5.22 14.07
C ALA A 93 -3.80 -4.30 13.25
N ALA A 94 -4.89 -4.83 12.71
CA ALA A 94 -5.73 -4.10 11.76
C ALA A 94 -6.26 -2.75 12.29
N PRO A 95 -6.76 -2.63 13.54
CA PRO A 95 -7.25 -1.34 14.03
C PRO A 95 -6.17 -0.27 14.08
N GLU A 96 -4.99 -0.59 14.58
CA GLU A 96 -3.88 0.37 14.67
C GLU A 96 -3.35 0.73 13.28
N PHE A 97 -3.24 -0.26 12.40
CA PHE A 97 -2.86 -0.05 11.01
C PHE A 97 -3.86 0.87 10.30
N ALA A 98 -5.15 0.60 10.44
CA ALA A 98 -6.21 1.41 9.85
C ALA A 98 -6.14 2.86 10.34
N ASN A 99 -5.90 3.08 11.64
CA ASN A 99 -5.75 4.41 12.20
C ASN A 99 -4.54 5.14 11.61
N CYS A 100 -3.43 4.44 11.45
CA CYS A 100 -2.21 4.98 10.87
C CYS A 100 -2.43 5.46 9.43
N VAL A 101 -3.03 4.61 8.61
CA VAL A 101 -3.34 4.90 7.21
C VAL A 101 -4.37 6.02 7.09
N THR A 102 -5.45 5.95 7.87
CA THR A 102 -6.52 6.96 7.83
C THR A 102 -6.01 8.33 8.21
N ARG A 103 -5.15 8.41 9.23
CA ARG A 103 -4.56 9.67 9.64
C ARG A 103 -3.72 10.29 8.52
N TRP A 104 -2.90 9.47 7.86
CA TRP A 104 -2.12 9.93 6.73
C TRP A 104 -3.01 10.45 5.60
N MET A 105 -4.08 9.70 5.28
CA MET A 105 -5.02 10.11 4.24
C MET A 105 -5.73 11.43 4.57
N GLN A 106 -6.13 11.61 5.81
CA GLN A 106 -6.77 12.87 6.26
C GLN A 106 -5.80 14.05 6.16
N ASP A 107 -4.57 13.84 6.56
CA ASP A 107 -3.55 14.90 6.52
C ASP A 107 -3.22 15.34 5.08
N HIS A 108 -3.44 14.46 4.11
CA HIS A 108 -3.14 14.73 2.70
C HIS A 108 -4.39 14.89 1.83
N ASP A 109 -5.58 14.92 2.45
CA ASP A 109 -6.84 15.01 1.73
C ASP A 109 -6.94 13.95 0.63
N ALA A 110 -6.56 12.72 0.95
CA ALA A 110 -6.47 11.63 0.00
C ALA A 110 -7.81 10.92 -0.18
N THR A 111 -8.03 10.38 -1.39
CA THR A 111 -9.20 9.56 -1.71
C THR A 111 -8.76 8.10 -1.85
N PRO A 112 -9.24 7.20 -0.99
CA PRO A 112 -8.83 5.80 -1.07
C PRO A 112 -9.61 5.01 -2.11
N LEU A 113 -8.91 4.08 -2.77
CA LEU A 113 -9.50 3.05 -3.60
C LEU A 113 -9.01 1.69 -3.07
N PHE A 114 -9.94 0.90 -2.57
CA PHE A 114 -9.62 -0.41 -2.01
C PHE A 114 -9.77 -1.50 -3.06
N LEU A 115 -8.71 -2.26 -3.28
CA LEU A 115 -8.71 -3.39 -4.20
C LEU A 115 -8.72 -4.68 -3.40
N SER A 116 -9.66 -5.57 -3.72
CA SER A 116 -9.84 -6.81 -2.98
C SER A 116 -10.36 -7.90 -3.91
N GLY A 117 -10.00 -9.14 -3.59
CA GLY A 117 -10.58 -10.31 -4.24
C GLY A 117 -11.93 -10.64 -3.64
N LEU A 118 -12.87 -11.02 -4.48
CA LEU A 118 -14.19 -11.46 -4.06
C LEU A 118 -14.36 -12.93 -4.37
N PRO A 119 -14.64 -13.79 -3.35
CA PRO A 119 -14.90 -15.19 -3.63
C PRO A 119 -16.23 -15.34 -4.38
N HIS A 120 -16.20 -16.09 -5.46
CA HIS A 120 -17.39 -16.35 -6.25
C HIS A 120 -17.33 -17.75 -6.83
N GLN A 121 -18.36 -18.54 -6.56
CA GLN A 121 -18.48 -19.87 -7.13
C GLN A 121 -19.28 -19.78 -8.42
N LYS A 122 -18.60 -20.01 -9.54
CA LYS A 122 -19.26 -20.08 -10.84
C LYS A 122 -20.07 -21.36 -10.97
N GLN A 123 -21.28 -21.24 -11.49
CA GLN A 123 -22.06 -22.37 -11.94
C GLN A 123 -21.75 -22.66 -13.40
N GLU A 124 -22.04 -23.88 -13.85
CA GLU A 124 -21.85 -24.27 -15.24
C GLU A 124 -22.65 -23.32 -16.17
N GLY A 125 -21.99 -22.79 -17.19
CA GLY A 125 -22.60 -21.87 -18.13
C GLY A 125 -22.49 -20.38 -17.78
N GLN A 126 -21.94 -20.03 -16.60
CA GLN A 126 -21.67 -18.64 -16.25
C GLN A 126 -20.31 -18.18 -16.79
N VAL A 127 -20.27 -16.94 -17.15
CA VAL A 127 -19.05 -16.30 -17.65
C VAL A 127 -18.39 -15.47 -16.57
#